data_2c25d393cfcf2bb07183a56a8f733e8d
#
_entry.id   2c25d393cfcf2bb07183a56a8f733e8d
#
_cell.length_a   1.000
_cell.length_b   1.000
_cell.length_c   1.000
_cell.angle_alpha   90.00
_cell.angle_beta   90.00
_cell.angle_gamma   90.00
#
_symmetry.space_group_name_H-M   'P 1'
#
loop_
_entity.id
_entity.type
_entity.pdbx_description
1 polymer ?
#
loop_
_entity_poly.entity_id
_entity_poly.type
_entity_poly.pdbx_seq_one_letter_code
_entity_poly.pdbx_strand_id
1 'polypeptide(L)'
;MKNKEVLMRYVDNDGVVKVWPGKAKNRLLILQYLATKFEPAKKYSEQEVNLILTRYVADYVTRRRDLIENHLLKRTDDGRFYWLNEEN
;
A
#
# COMPACT_ATOMS: atom_id res chain seq x y z
N MET A 1 -3.37 -14.87 14.36
CA MET A 1 -4.49 -14.65 13.43
C MET A 1 -4.06 -14.96 12.03
N LYS A 2 -4.99 -15.48 11.24
CA LYS A 2 -4.67 -15.97 9.90
C LYS A 2 -4.05 -14.90 8.99
N ASN A 3 -4.56 -13.66 9.06
CA ASN A 3 -4.06 -12.59 8.20
C ASN A 3 -2.61 -12.23 8.50
N LYS A 4 -2.25 -12.22 9.76
CA LYS A 4 -0.88 -11.93 10.17
C LYS A 4 0.06 -13.04 9.70
N GLU A 5 -0.36 -14.28 9.83
CA GLU A 5 0.44 -15.41 9.38
C GLU A 5 0.68 -15.38 7.88
N VAL A 6 -0.38 -15.07 7.11
CA VAL A 6 -0.25 -14.95 5.65
C VAL A 6 0.69 -13.80 5.30
N LEU A 7 0.53 -12.67 5.98
CA LEU A 7 1.36 -11.49 5.74
C LEU A 7 2.85 -11.81 5.94
N MET A 8 3.16 -12.57 6.99
CA MET A 8 4.55 -12.91 7.31
C MET A 8 5.24 -13.76 6.24
N ARG A 9 4.47 -14.41 5.37
CA ARG A 9 5.06 -15.16 4.26
C ARG A 9 5.63 -14.26 3.19
N TYR A 10 5.12 -13.04 3.08
CA TYR A 10 5.45 -12.11 2.00
C TYR A 10 6.24 -10.90 2.47
N VAL A 11 6.26 -10.65 3.77
CA VAL A 11 6.91 -9.47 4.36
C VAL A 11 7.99 -9.95 5.33
N ASP A 12 9.18 -9.37 5.21
CA ASP A 12 10.30 -9.78 6.07
C ASP A 12 10.27 -9.05 7.43
N ASN A 13 11.30 -9.30 8.24
CA ASN A 13 11.39 -8.72 9.58
C ASN A 13 11.55 -7.21 9.59
N ASP A 14 12.01 -6.64 8.49
CA ASP A 14 12.16 -5.19 8.34
C ASP A 14 10.90 -4.55 7.77
N GLY A 15 9.86 -5.34 7.54
CA GLY A 15 8.60 -4.83 7.02
C GLY A 15 8.57 -4.69 5.51
N VAL A 16 9.57 -5.22 4.81
CA VAL A 16 9.69 -5.11 3.36
C VAL A 16 9.01 -6.29 2.68
N VAL A 17 8.21 -5.99 1.67
CA VAL A 17 7.54 -7.01 0.85
C VAL A 17 8.58 -7.68 -0.04
N LYS A 18 8.84 -8.98 0.22
CA LYS A 18 9.84 -9.74 -0.51
C LYS A 18 9.30 -10.38 -1.77
N VAL A 19 8.06 -10.85 -1.70
CA VAL A 19 7.43 -11.59 -2.79
C VAL A 19 6.02 -11.04 -2.97
N TRP A 20 5.63 -10.82 -4.22
CA TRP A 20 4.27 -10.39 -4.54
C TRP A 20 3.40 -11.62 -4.74
N PRO A 21 2.28 -11.74 -3.99
CA PRO A 21 1.46 -12.95 -4.05
C PRO A 21 0.76 -13.16 -5.38
N GLY A 22 0.56 -14.42 -5.74
CA GLY A 22 -0.19 -14.76 -6.95
C GLY A 22 -1.69 -14.65 -6.78
N LYS A 23 -2.21 -14.85 -5.57
CA LYS A 23 -3.65 -14.83 -5.31
C LYS A 23 -4.14 -13.43 -4.96
N ALA A 24 -5.27 -13.04 -5.55
CA ALA A 24 -5.84 -11.71 -5.31
C ALA A 24 -6.12 -11.44 -3.83
N LYS A 25 -6.60 -12.45 -3.11
CA LYS A 25 -6.88 -12.34 -1.69
C LYS A 25 -5.63 -11.94 -0.90
N ASN A 26 -4.51 -12.58 -1.21
CA ASN A 26 -3.25 -12.29 -0.51
C ASN A 26 -2.67 -10.95 -0.94
N ARG A 27 -2.82 -10.59 -2.22
CA ARG A 27 -2.40 -9.27 -2.70
C ARG A 27 -3.14 -8.17 -1.95
N LEU A 28 -4.44 -8.34 -1.72
CA LEU A 28 -5.21 -7.35 -0.97
C LEU A 28 -4.68 -7.18 0.46
N LEU A 29 -4.30 -8.28 1.11
CA LEU A 29 -3.71 -8.21 2.44
C LEU A 29 -2.44 -7.39 2.45
N ILE A 30 -1.57 -7.58 1.44
CA ILE A 30 -0.33 -6.81 1.35
C ILE A 30 -0.64 -5.33 1.08
N LEU A 31 -1.62 -5.04 0.23
CA LEU A 31 -2.03 -3.65 -0.03
C LEU A 31 -2.57 -2.99 1.22
N GLN A 32 -3.37 -3.69 2.01
CA GLN A 32 -3.87 -3.18 3.28
C GLN A 32 -2.71 -2.90 4.25
N TYR A 33 -1.72 -3.77 4.26
CA TYR A 33 -0.51 -3.56 5.04
C TYR A 33 0.20 -2.28 4.60
N LEU A 34 0.41 -2.11 3.29
CA LEU A 34 1.07 -0.91 2.78
C LEU A 34 0.27 0.36 3.10
N ALA A 35 -1.06 0.27 3.10
CA ALA A 35 -1.91 1.41 3.45
C ALA A 35 -1.69 1.87 4.88
N THR A 36 -1.31 0.95 5.80
CA THR A 36 -1.05 1.32 7.19
C THR A 36 0.16 2.24 7.34
N LYS A 37 0.96 2.41 6.30
CA LYS A 37 2.13 3.29 6.33
C LYS A 37 1.78 4.76 6.11
N PHE A 38 0.50 5.04 5.86
CA PHE A 38 0.00 6.40 5.63
C PHE A 38 -0.86 6.83 6.81
N GLU A 39 -0.70 8.07 7.23
CA GLU A 39 -1.48 8.62 8.34
C GLU A 39 -2.87 9.03 7.87
N PRO A 40 -3.91 8.76 8.68
CA PRO A 40 -5.26 9.25 8.36
C PRO A 40 -5.31 10.78 8.30
N ALA A 41 -6.21 11.30 7.47
CA ALA A 41 -6.48 12.74 7.38
C ALA A 41 -5.25 13.57 6.97
N LYS A 42 -4.29 12.96 6.32
CA LYS A 42 -3.09 13.65 5.84
C LYS A 42 -3.00 13.54 4.33
N LYS A 43 -2.64 14.65 3.68
CA LYS A 43 -2.42 14.66 2.23
C LYS A 43 -0.94 14.50 1.94
N TYR A 44 -0.66 13.74 0.88
CA TYR A 44 0.70 13.46 0.43
C TYR A 44 0.83 13.86 -1.03
N SER A 45 1.98 14.39 -1.41
CA SER A 45 2.29 14.54 -2.83
C SER A 45 2.61 13.17 -3.42
N GLU A 46 2.59 13.06 -4.75
CA GLU A 46 2.96 11.80 -5.40
C GLU A 46 4.38 11.39 -5.02
N GLN A 47 5.30 12.34 -4.95
CA GLN A 47 6.68 12.05 -4.54
C GLN A 47 6.74 11.49 -3.12
N GLU A 48 5.95 12.04 -2.22
CA GLU A 48 5.90 11.55 -0.83
C GLU A 48 5.37 10.12 -0.78
N VAL A 49 4.31 9.83 -1.55
CA VAL A 49 3.78 8.47 -1.64
C VAL A 49 4.87 7.52 -2.15
N ASN A 50 5.57 7.91 -3.20
CA ASN A 50 6.63 7.10 -3.77
C ASN A 50 7.75 6.82 -2.75
N LEU A 51 8.17 7.85 -2.01
CA LEU A 51 9.21 7.70 -0.99
C LEU A 51 8.79 6.75 0.12
N ILE A 52 7.53 6.82 0.53
CA ILE A 52 7.01 5.92 1.56
C ILE A 52 7.00 4.48 1.02
N LEU A 53 6.42 4.27 -0.16
CA LEU A 53 6.27 2.93 -0.72
C LEU A 53 7.60 2.27 -1.05
N THR A 54 8.58 3.05 -1.53
CA THR A 54 9.87 2.49 -1.92
C THR A 54 10.62 1.86 -0.74
N ARG A 55 10.25 2.21 0.49
CA ARG A 55 10.83 1.60 1.69
C ARG A 55 10.35 0.17 1.90
N TYR A 56 9.19 -0.17 1.35
CA TYR A 56 8.52 -1.41 1.68
C TYR A 56 8.29 -2.33 0.50
N VAL A 57 8.39 -1.82 -0.73
CA VAL A 57 8.10 -2.63 -1.92
C VAL A 57 8.91 -2.12 -3.11
N ALA A 58 9.39 -3.06 -3.95
CA ALA A 58 10.27 -2.71 -5.07
C ALA A 58 9.54 -1.96 -6.18
N ASP A 59 8.38 -2.47 -6.60
CA ASP A 59 7.61 -1.88 -7.70
C ASP A 59 6.57 -0.91 -7.15
N TYR A 60 7.05 0.20 -6.61
CA TYR A 60 6.18 1.15 -5.91
C TYR A 60 5.18 1.83 -6.85
N VAL A 61 5.52 2.02 -8.12
CA VAL A 61 4.62 2.68 -9.07
C VAL A 61 3.36 1.83 -9.28
N THR A 62 3.54 0.54 -9.53
CA THR A 62 2.42 -0.38 -9.69
C THR A 62 1.62 -0.49 -8.40
N ARG A 63 2.31 -0.56 -7.24
CA ARG A 63 1.61 -0.67 -5.95
C ARG A 63 0.82 0.59 -5.63
N ARG A 64 1.33 1.77 -6.00
CA ARG A 64 0.58 3.01 -5.84
C ARG A 64 -0.74 2.94 -6.62
N ARG A 65 -0.69 2.47 -7.85
CA ARG A 65 -1.89 2.29 -8.67
C ARG A 65 -2.84 1.27 -8.05
N ASP A 66 -2.30 0.16 -7.56
CA ASP A 66 -3.10 -0.88 -6.92
C ASP A 66 -3.84 -0.34 -5.70
N LEU A 67 -3.18 0.52 -4.92
CA LEU A 67 -3.79 1.12 -3.74
C LEU A 67 -4.99 1.99 -4.13
N ILE A 68 -4.88 2.73 -5.22
CA ILE A 68 -5.99 3.54 -5.74
C ILE A 68 -7.11 2.64 -6.27
N GLU A 69 -6.77 1.63 -7.07
CA GLU A 69 -7.75 0.74 -7.68
C GLU A 69 -8.52 -0.07 -6.65
N ASN A 70 -7.88 -0.39 -5.53
CA ASN A 70 -8.53 -1.13 -4.44
C ASN A 70 -9.12 -0.21 -3.38
N HIS A 71 -9.21 1.07 -3.67
CA HIS A 71 -9.87 2.08 -2.82
C HIS A 71 -9.24 2.22 -1.43
N LEU A 72 -7.95 1.93 -1.32
CA LEU A 72 -7.21 2.13 -0.07
C LEU A 72 -6.62 3.53 0.03
N LEU A 73 -6.25 4.10 -1.12
CA LEU A 73 -5.86 5.49 -1.23
C LEU A 73 -6.79 6.19 -2.21
N LYS A 74 -6.96 7.48 -2.01
CA LYS A 74 -7.64 8.38 -2.95
C LYS A 74 -6.63 9.40 -3.46
N ARG A 75 -6.94 9.99 -4.59
CA ARG A 75 -6.12 11.06 -5.15
C ARG A 75 -6.96 12.10 -5.86
N THR A 76 -6.39 13.27 -6.07
CA THR A 76 -7.01 14.29 -6.93
C THR A 76 -6.93 13.83 -8.39
N ASP A 77 -7.80 14.40 -9.22
CA ASP A 77 -7.84 14.04 -10.64
C ASP A 77 -6.51 14.30 -11.35
N ASP A 78 -5.83 15.37 -10.95
CA ASP A 78 -4.55 15.74 -11.55
C ASP A 78 -3.35 15.00 -10.94
N GLY A 79 -3.59 14.15 -9.94
CA GLY A 79 -2.53 13.36 -9.31
C GLY A 79 -1.61 14.15 -8.39
N ARG A 80 -1.99 15.37 -8.01
CA ARG A 80 -1.15 16.19 -7.14
C ARG A 80 -1.12 15.72 -5.70
N PHE A 81 -2.26 15.27 -5.19
CA PHE A 81 -2.39 14.88 -3.80
C PHE A 81 -3.03 13.52 -3.64
N TYR A 82 -2.57 12.79 -2.66
CA TYR A 82 -3.05 11.46 -2.29
C TYR A 82 -3.38 11.46 -0.80
N TRP A 83 -4.36 10.67 -0.40
CA TRP A 83 -4.69 10.52 1.02
C TRP A 83 -5.33 9.16 1.25
N LEU A 84 -5.28 8.73 2.51
CA LEU A 84 -5.84 7.44 2.90
C LEU A 84 -7.37 7.50 2.81
N ASN A 85 -7.95 6.47 2.19
CA ASN A 85 -9.40 6.37 2.11
C ASN A 85 -9.91 5.86 3.45
N GLU A 86 -10.68 6.68 4.15
CA GLU A 86 -11.25 6.32 5.45
C GLU A 86 -12.71 5.90 5.35
N GLU A 87 -13.24 5.89 4.15
CA GLU A 87 -14.61 5.43 3.89
C GLU A 87 -14.61 3.91 3.73
N ASN A 88 -15.55 3.26 4.38
CA ASN A 88 -15.69 1.82 4.23
C ASN A 88 -17.11 1.46 3.95
#